data_6266c3fdd83006b71285a80fb5b30a87
#
_entry.id   6266c3fdd83006b71285a80fb5b30a87
#
_cell.length_a   1.000
_cell.length_b   1.000
_cell.length_c   1.000
_cell.angle_alpha   90.00
_cell.angle_beta   90.00
_cell.angle_gamma   90.00
#
_symmetry.space_group_name_H-M   'P 1'
#
loop_
_entity.id
_entity.type
_entity.pdbx_description
1 polymer ?
#
loop_
_entity_poly.entity_id
_entity_poly.type
_entity_poly.pdbx_seq_one_letter_code
_entity_poly.pdbx_strand_id
1 'polypeptide(L)' 'MEKEIRLTPEAVRQIEEILTAGKTVEIAERHEKVIVWAVSSKKKYEQPIA' A
#
# COMPACT_ATOMS: atom_id res chain seq x y z
N MET A 1 -14.77 11.56 -11.23
CA MET A 1 -15.31 10.21 -11.23
C MET A 1 -14.40 9.30 -10.44
N GLU A 2 -14.99 8.46 -9.59
CA GLU A 2 -14.22 7.59 -8.75
C GLU A 2 -13.88 6.31 -9.49
N LYS A 3 -12.70 5.79 -9.23
CA LYS A 3 -12.35 4.47 -9.73
C LYS A 3 -12.25 3.53 -8.55
N GLU A 4 -12.65 2.30 -8.80
CA GLU A 4 -12.60 1.29 -7.77
C GLU A 4 -11.19 0.72 -7.72
N ILE A 5 -10.60 0.75 -6.55
CA ILE A 5 -9.26 0.22 -6.36
C ILE A 5 -9.36 -0.95 -5.41
N ARG A 6 -8.83 -2.09 -5.83
CA ARG A 6 -8.83 -3.28 -5.00
C ARG A 6 -7.41 -3.65 -4.65
N LEU A 7 -7.17 -3.84 -3.38
CA LEU A 7 -5.86 -4.25 -2.92
C LEU A 7 -5.69 -5.74 -3.12
N THR A 8 -4.51 -6.12 -3.59
CA THR A 8 -4.20 -7.54 -3.73
C THR A 8 -3.98 -8.14 -2.34
N PRO A 9 -4.07 -9.47 -2.21
CA PRO A 9 -3.74 -10.10 -0.94
C PRO A 9 -2.33 -9.76 -0.48
N GLU A 10 -1.41 -9.59 -1.40
CA GLU A 10 -0.05 -9.23 -1.04
C GLU A 10 0.00 -7.83 -0.43
N ALA A 11 -0.76 -6.89 -1.02
CA ALA A 11 -0.79 -5.54 -0.49
C ALA A 11 -1.35 -5.54 0.94
N VAL A 12 -2.41 -6.29 1.17
CA VAL A 12 -3.01 -6.38 2.50
C VAL A 12 -2.00 -6.95 3.49
N ARG A 13 -1.28 -7.96 3.07
CA ARG A 13 -0.27 -8.57 3.94
C ARG A 13 0.79 -7.55 4.33
N GLN A 14 1.27 -6.77 3.37
CA GLN A 14 2.28 -5.76 3.66
C GLN A 14 1.78 -4.73 4.65
N ILE A 15 0.53 -4.31 4.48
CA ILE A 15 -0.08 -3.37 5.41
C ILE A 15 -0.12 -3.97 6.81
N GLU A 16 -0.55 -5.23 6.91
CA GLU A 16 -0.65 -5.88 8.20
C GLU A 16 0.73 -6.01 8.85
N GLU A 17 1.75 -6.31 8.06
CA GLU A 17 3.09 -6.44 8.62
C GLU A 17 3.58 -5.13 9.19
N ILE A 18 3.31 -4.03 8.49
CA ILE A 18 3.75 -2.72 8.95
C ILE A 18 3.04 -2.38 10.27
N LEU A 19 1.75 -2.60 10.33
CA LEU A 19 0.98 -2.30 11.53
C LEU A 19 1.39 -3.19 12.69
N THR A 20 1.63 -4.46 12.42
CA THR A 20 2.06 -5.39 13.46
C THR A 20 3.40 -4.98 14.03
N ALA A 21 4.26 -4.41 13.20
CA ALA A 21 5.56 -3.93 13.68
C ALA A 21 5.46 -2.64 14.48
N GLY A 22 4.26 -2.11 14.66
CA GLY A 22 4.08 -0.89 15.42
C GLY A 22 4.38 0.37 14.65
N LYS A 23 4.40 0.30 13.34
CA LYS A 23 4.70 1.44 12.49
C LYS A 23 3.43 1.96 11.84
N THR A 24 3.52 3.17 11.33
CA THR A 24 2.41 3.78 10.61
C THR A 24 2.54 3.45 9.13
N VAL A 25 1.44 3.03 8.53
CA VAL A 25 1.43 2.70 7.11
C VAL A 25 0.79 3.84 6.33
N GLU A 26 1.32 4.13 5.15
CA GLU A 26 0.72 5.06 4.21
C GLU A 26 0.45 4.33 2.90
N ILE A 27 -0.68 4.66 2.31
CA ILE A 27 -1.09 4.10 1.04
C ILE A 27 -1.41 5.27 0.12
N ALA A 28 -0.86 5.23 -1.09
CA ALA A 28 -1.09 6.30 -2.03
C ALA A 28 -1.27 5.72 -3.42
N GLU A 29 -1.99 6.48 -4.24
CA GLU A 29 -2.16 6.12 -5.64
C GLU A 29 -1.35 7.09 -6.49
N ARG A 30 -0.48 6.57 -7.34
CA ARG A 30 0.34 7.40 -8.21
C ARG A 30 0.57 6.68 -9.52
N HIS A 31 0.33 7.38 -10.64
CA HIS A 31 0.60 6.83 -11.97
C HIS A 31 -0.09 5.49 -12.15
N GLU A 32 -1.33 5.43 -11.69
CA GLU A 32 -2.16 4.21 -11.79
C GLU A 32 -1.53 3.03 -11.08
N LYS A 33 -0.87 3.31 -9.98
CA LYS A 33 -0.33 2.26 -9.11
C LYS A 33 -0.69 2.58 -7.67
N VAL A 34 -0.84 1.54 -6.88
CA VAL A 34 -1.03 1.69 -5.45
C VAL A 34 0.28 1.38 -4.78
N ILE A 35 0.75 2.29 -3.95
CA ILE A 35 2.03 2.16 -3.28
C ILE A 35 1.79 2.12 -1.78
N VAL A 36 2.39 1.15 -1.12
CA VAL A 36 2.29 0.98 0.32
C VAL A 36 3.67 1.14 0.92
N TRP A 37 3.78 1.99 1.94
CA TRP A 37 5.07 2.11 2.63
C TRP A 37 4.87 2.46 4.09
N ALA A 38 5.92 2.19 4.86
CA ALA A 38 5.98 2.62 6.26
C ALA A 38 6.44 4.07 6.28
N VAL A 39 5.81 4.86 7.14
CA VAL A 39 5.99 6.31 7.09
C VAL A 39 7.44 6.73 7.23
N SER A 40 8.19 6.11 8.08
CA SER A 40 9.56 6.57 8.33
C SER A 40 10.57 5.80 7.51
N SER A 41 10.15 5.09 6.48
CA SER A 41 11.10 4.26 5.78
C SER A 41 10.73 4.13 4.33
N LYS A 42 11.16 3.05 3.72
CA LYS A 42 11.11 2.88 2.29
C LYS A 42 9.79 2.27 1.86
N LYS A 43 9.53 2.40 0.57
CA LYS A 43 8.40 1.75 -0.05
C LYS A 43 8.47 0.25 0.20
N LYS A 44 7.36 -0.32 0.64
CA LYS A 44 7.29 -1.74 0.92
C LYS A 44 6.65 -2.53 -0.21
N TYR A 45 5.70 -1.93 -0.91
CA TYR A 45 4.94 -2.68 -1.88
C TYR A 45 4.29 -1.73 -2.88
N GLU A 46 4.15 -2.21 -4.07
CA GLU A 46 3.53 -1.44 -5.13
C GLU A 46 2.75 -2.40 -6.01
N GLN A 47 1.54 -2.00 -6.38
CA GLN A 47 0.74 -2.81 -7.29
C GLN A 47 0.13 -1.90 -8.35
N PRO A 48 -0.02 -2.41 -9.56
CA PRO A 48 -0.71 -1.63 -10.58
C PRO A 48 -2.21 -1.62 -10.32
N ILE A 49 -2.86 -0.59 -10.82
CA ILE A 49 -4.31 -0.54 -10.82
C ILE A 49 -4.77 -1.11 -12.14
N ALA A 50 -5.50 -2.19 -12.06
CA ALA A 50 -5.94 -2.89 -13.27
C ALA A 50 -7.02 -2.11 -14.01
#